data_9d02612a11a91c4a98c1b1cd8b2a5dd5
#
_entry.id   9d02612a11a91c4a98c1b1cd8b2a5dd5
#
_cell.length_a   1.000
_cell.length_b   1.000
_cell.length_c   1.000
_cell.angle_alpha   90.00
_cell.angle_beta   90.00
_cell.angle_gamma   90.00
#
_symmetry.space_group_name_H-M   'P 1'
#
loop_
_entity.id
_entity.type
_entity.pdbx_description
1 polymer ?
#
loop_
_entity_poly.entity_id
_entity_poly.type
_entity_poly.pdbx_seq_one_letter_code
_entity_poly.pdbx_strand_id
1 'polypeptide(L)'
;MEEENTCLRVFADKDHLNHCSKKLEAAKETIQNLSEVLCLAGSETRLKLLYLLEQEGELCVCDLSDVLGMTMPAVSQQLRKLKDGNIIQSKKVGQTIFYSLKPEHLEAIRPLFQYISAKTSQRLEKVN
;
A
#
# COMPACT_ATOMS: atom_id res chain seq x y z
N MET A 1 12.58 0.88 28.39
CA MET A 1 12.38 0.00 27.24
C MET A 1 13.06 -1.34 27.38
N GLU A 2 14.22 -1.37 28.01
CA GLU A 2 14.97 -2.63 28.14
C GLU A 2 14.25 -3.65 29.00
N GLU A 3 13.58 -3.23 30.03
CA GLU A 3 12.86 -4.16 30.90
C GLU A 3 11.73 -4.86 30.17
N GLU A 4 11.23 -4.26 29.11
CA GLU A 4 10.17 -4.85 28.31
C GLU A 4 10.65 -6.05 27.53
N ASN A 5 11.96 -6.18 27.34
CA ASN A 5 12.55 -7.27 26.59
C ASN A 5 12.95 -8.44 27.46
N THR A 6 12.69 -8.36 28.76
CA THR A 6 13.03 -9.44 29.67
C THR A 6 12.08 -10.63 29.45
N CYS A 7 12.66 -11.76 29.08
CA CYS A 7 11.90 -12.97 28.82
C CYS A 7 12.04 -13.92 29.99
N LEU A 8 10.91 -14.36 30.55
CA LEU A 8 10.91 -15.17 31.78
C LEU A 8 10.77 -16.67 31.52
N ARG A 9 10.98 -17.12 30.31
CA ARG A 9 10.94 -18.55 30.02
C ARG A 9 12.12 -19.27 30.64
N VAL A 10 11.91 -20.49 31.10
CA VAL A 10 12.93 -21.27 31.78
C VAL A 10 14.02 -21.73 30.81
N PHE A 11 13.62 -22.20 29.64
CA PHE A 11 14.55 -22.59 28.59
C PHE A 11 13.89 -22.46 27.23
N ALA A 12 14.72 -22.40 26.19
CA ALA A 12 14.24 -22.26 24.82
C ALA A 12 14.12 -23.64 24.18
N ASP A 13 13.04 -23.83 23.44
CA ASP A 13 12.87 -25.02 22.60
C ASP A 13 13.64 -24.76 21.30
N LYS A 14 14.84 -25.30 21.22
CA LYS A 14 15.74 -25.05 20.09
C LYS A 14 15.17 -25.55 18.78
N ASP A 15 14.48 -26.68 18.78
CA ASP A 15 13.90 -27.23 17.57
C ASP A 15 12.79 -26.31 17.05
N HIS A 16 11.94 -25.82 17.95
CA HIS A 16 10.87 -24.91 17.59
C HIS A 16 11.45 -23.58 17.05
N LEU A 17 12.45 -23.03 17.71
CA LEU A 17 13.07 -21.77 17.28
C LEU A 17 13.75 -21.93 15.93
N ASN A 18 14.40 -23.08 15.70
CA ASN A 18 15.02 -23.36 14.43
C ASN A 18 13.99 -23.43 13.31
N HIS A 19 12.86 -24.06 13.59
CA HIS A 19 11.74 -24.15 12.67
C HIS A 19 11.20 -22.75 12.30
N CYS A 20 11.05 -21.89 13.32
CA CYS A 20 10.61 -20.50 13.10
C CYS A 20 11.61 -19.73 12.24
N SER A 21 12.90 -19.91 12.50
CA SER A 21 13.94 -19.25 11.72
C SER A 21 13.91 -19.67 10.26
N LYS A 22 13.68 -20.95 10.01
CA LYS A 22 13.59 -21.45 8.64
C LYS A 22 12.37 -20.90 7.92
N LYS A 23 11.24 -20.78 8.61
CA LYS A 23 10.04 -20.17 8.04
C LYS A 23 10.30 -18.73 7.66
N LEU A 24 10.95 -18.00 8.55
CA LEU A 24 11.23 -16.59 8.29
C LEU A 24 12.20 -16.43 7.13
N GLU A 25 13.22 -17.29 7.07
CA GLU A 25 14.18 -17.23 5.96
C GLU A 25 13.50 -17.53 4.63
N ALA A 26 12.58 -18.49 4.61
CA ALA A 26 11.83 -18.83 3.40
C ALA A 26 10.93 -17.68 2.94
N ALA A 27 10.40 -16.88 3.87
CA ALA A 27 9.51 -15.78 3.57
C ALA A 27 10.23 -14.44 3.43
N LYS A 28 11.54 -14.42 3.59
CA LYS A 28 12.34 -13.19 3.70
C LYS A 28 12.09 -12.20 2.56
N GLU A 29 12.21 -12.66 1.34
CA GLU A 29 12.07 -11.79 0.17
C GLU A 29 10.64 -11.24 0.03
N THR A 30 9.66 -12.11 0.23
CA THR A 30 8.27 -11.71 0.15
C THR A 30 7.93 -10.67 1.23
N ILE A 31 8.41 -10.89 2.44
CA ILE A 31 8.19 -9.95 3.54
C ILE A 31 8.83 -8.61 3.25
N GLN A 32 10.05 -8.62 2.73
CA GLN A 32 10.76 -7.39 2.40
C GLN A 32 9.99 -6.59 1.34
N ASN A 33 9.57 -7.25 0.26
CA ASN A 33 8.83 -6.60 -0.81
C ASN A 33 7.50 -6.05 -0.32
N LEU A 34 6.77 -6.84 0.46
CA LEU A 34 5.49 -6.41 1.01
C LEU A 34 5.66 -5.25 1.98
N SER A 35 6.71 -5.29 2.79
CA SER A 35 7.02 -4.21 3.73
C SER A 35 7.22 -2.88 3.01
N GLU A 36 7.91 -2.89 1.88
CA GLU A 36 8.12 -1.69 1.08
C GLU A 36 6.81 -1.15 0.53
N VAL A 37 5.95 -2.03 0.03
CA VAL A 37 4.64 -1.64 -0.49
C VAL A 37 3.78 -1.04 0.62
N LEU A 38 3.75 -1.68 1.78
CA LEU A 38 2.95 -1.21 2.91
C LEU A 38 3.47 0.13 3.44
N CYS A 39 4.77 0.32 3.43
CA CYS A 39 5.37 1.58 3.85
C CYS A 39 4.90 2.73 2.96
N LEU A 40 4.88 2.52 1.65
CA LEU A 40 4.41 3.52 0.70
C LEU A 40 2.91 3.76 0.83
N ALA A 41 2.13 2.70 1.02
CA ALA A 41 0.69 2.80 1.16
C ALA A 41 0.24 3.32 2.52
N GLY A 42 1.15 3.42 3.48
CA GLY A 42 0.83 3.77 4.86
C GLY A 42 0.56 5.25 5.11
N SER A 43 0.55 6.07 4.08
CA SER A 43 0.17 7.47 4.18
C SER A 43 -1.29 7.62 3.74
N GLU A 44 -2.07 8.40 4.48
CA GLU A 44 -3.47 8.60 4.13
C GLU A 44 -3.63 9.13 2.70
N THR A 45 -2.84 10.12 2.33
CA THR A 45 -2.90 10.71 0.99
C THR A 45 -2.53 9.69 -0.08
N ARG A 46 -1.46 8.94 0.12
CA ARG A 46 -1.04 7.95 -0.86
C ARG A 46 -2.04 6.80 -0.95
N LEU A 47 -2.62 6.41 0.18
CA LEU A 47 -3.64 5.37 0.16
C LEU A 47 -4.88 5.82 -0.62
N LYS A 48 -5.27 7.08 -0.47
CA LYS A 48 -6.36 7.65 -1.27
C LYS A 48 -6.05 7.59 -2.76
N LEU A 49 -4.83 7.95 -3.14
CA LEU A 49 -4.41 7.91 -4.54
C LEU A 49 -4.47 6.48 -5.08
N LEU A 50 -3.94 5.53 -4.33
CA LEU A 50 -3.92 4.13 -4.75
C LEU A 50 -5.34 3.58 -4.88
N TYR A 51 -6.21 3.92 -3.94
CA TYR A 51 -7.59 3.48 -3.97
C TYR A 51 -8.33 4.00 -5.21
N LEU A 52 -8.14 5.30 -5.51
CA LEU A 52 -8.77 5.90 -6.69
C LEU A 52 -8.26 5.25 -7.98
N LEU A 53 -6.96 5.00 -8.06
CA LEU A 53 -6.39 4.37 -9.25
C LEU A 53 -6.90 2.93 -9.39
N GLU A 54 -7.09 2.24 -8.29
CA GLU A 54 -7.63 0.88 -8.34
C GLU A 54 -9.09 0.90 -8.81
N GLN A 55 -9.86 1.85 -8.33
CA GLN A 55 -11.29 1.95 -8.68
C GLN A 55 -11.50 2.40 -10.13
N GLU A 56 -10.71 3.37 -10.60
CA GLU A 56 -10.94 4.02 -11.89
C GLU A 56 -10.03 3.51 -13.01
N GLY A 57 -8.97 2.79 -12.67
CA GLY A 57 -8.03 2.28 -13.66
C GLY A 57 -6.88 3.22 -13.94
N GLU A 58 -7.18 4.41 -14.47
CA GLU A 58 -6.13 5.42 -14.66
C GLU A 58 -6.72 6.81 -14.52
N LEU A 59 -5.91 7.72 -13.98
CA LEU A 59 -6.32 9.11 -13.76
C LEU A 59 -5.11 10.02 -13.99
N CYS A 60 -5.38 11.25 -14.41
CA CYS A 60 -4.34 12.25 -14.58
C CYS A 60 -4.20 13.09 -13.31
N VAL A 61 -3.11 13.85 -13.23
CA VAL A 61 -2.83 14.70 -12.06
C VAL A 61 -3.95 15.71 -11.82
N CYS A 62 -4.47 16.29 -12.90
CA CYS A 62 -5.55 17.29 -12.78
C CYS A 62 -6.77 16.71 -12.08
N ASP A 63 -7.18 15.53 -12.50
CA ASP A 63 -8.35 14.88 -11.89
C ASP A 63 -8.09 14.55 -10.43
N LEU A 64 -6.91 14.00 -10.13
CA LEU A 64 -6.55 13.66 -8.77
C LEU A 64 -6.47 14.89 -7.87
N SER A 65 -5.93 15.99 -8.40
CA SER A 65 -5.86 17.26 -7.69
C SER A 65 -7.25 17.77 -7.33
N ASP A 66 -8.15 17.72 -8.29
CA ASP A 66 -9.53 18.18 -8.08
C ASP A 66 -10.25 17.32 -7.04
N VAL A 67 -10.14 16.01 -7.17
CA VAL A 67 -10.84 15.09 -6.27
C VAL A 67 -10.31 15.19 -4.84
N LEU A 68 -8.99 15.31 -4.68
CA LEU A 68 -8.38 15.36 -3.36
C LEU A 68 -8.39 16.75 -2.73
N GLY A 69 -8.70 17.77 -3.52
CA GLY A 69 -8.65 19.15 -3.02
C GLY A 69 -7.24 19.59 -2.69
N MET A 70 -6.25 19.08 -3.41
CA MET A 70 -4.84 19.40 -3.20
C MET A 70 -4.29 20.09 -4.44
N THR A 71 -3.18 20.81 -4.26
CA THR A 71 -2.52 21.45 -5.40
C THR A 71 -1.87 20.38 -6.29
N MET A 72 -1.72 20.70 -7.56
CA MET A 72 -1.08 19.77 -8.50
C MET A 72 0.36 19.43 -8.10
N PRO A 73 1.19 20.38 -7.67
CA PRO A 73 2.53 20.03 -7.19
C PRO A 73 2.52 19.08 -6.00
N ALA A 74 1.58 19.23 -5.08
CA ALA A 74 1.48 18.35 -3.90
C ALA A 74 1.10 16.93 -4.32
N VAL A 75 0.14 16.80 -5.23
CA VAL A 75 -0.25 15.49 -5.76
C VAL A 75 0.90 14.87 -6.54
N SER A 76 1.57 15.66 -7.37
CA SER A 76 2.71 15.17 -8.16
C SER A 76 3.82 14.62 -7.27
N GLN A 77 4.08 15.26 -6.13
CA GLN A 77 5.07 14.77 -5.19
C GLN A 77 4.73 13.39 -4.65
N GLN A 78 3.46 13.19 -4.31
CA GLN A 78 3.01 11.89 -3.80
C GLN A 78 3.05 10.82 -4.88
N LEU A 79 2.64 11.18 -6.09
CA LEU A 79 2.70 10.25 -7.23
C LEU A 79 4.15 9.86 -7.54
N ARG A 80 5.08 10.80 -7.41
CA ARG A 80 6.49 10.49 -7.64
C ARG A 80 7.00 9.45 -6.65
N LYS A 81 6.63 9.58 -5.38
CA LYS A 81 7.03 8.59 -4.36
C LYS A 81 6.50 7.21 -4.71
N LEU A 82 5.25 7.12 -5.13
CA LEU A 82 4.64 5.85 -5.52
C LEU A 82 5.30 5.28 -6.78
N LYS A 83 5.63 6.14 -7.73
CA LYS A 83 6.27 5.71 -8.96
C LYS A 83 7.70 5.25 -8.70
N ASP A 84 8.45 5.98 -7.87
CA ASP A 84 9.79 5.59 -7.49
C ASP A 84 9.80 4.27 -6.73
N GLY A 85 8.74 4.00 -5.95
CA GLY A 85 8.56 2.74 -5.27
C GLY A 85 8.01 1.64 -6.15
N ASN A 86 7.80 1.93 -7.43
CA ASN A 86 7.42 0.95 -8.44
C ASN A 86 6.02 0.37 -8.25
N ILE A 87 5.13 1.10 -7.54
CA ILE A 87 3.75 0.65 -7.33
C ILE A 87 2.84 1.15 -8.44
N ILE A 88 3.12 2.33 -8.98
CA ILE A 88 2.35 2.90 -10.08
C ILE A 88 3.24 3.15 -11.28
N GLN A 89 2.59 3.32 -12.41
CA GLN A 89 3.25 3.63 -13.67
C GLN A 89 2.54 4.81 -14.32
N SER A 90 3.20 5.44 -15.29
CA SER A 90 2.62 6.57 -15.99
C SER A 90 2.67 6.34 -17.49
N LYS A 91 1.72 6.97 -18.19
CA LYS A 91 1.63 6.91 -19.62
C LYS A 91 1.27 8.30 -20.13
N LYS A 92 2.00 8.80 -21.10
CA LYS A 92 1.71 10.11 -21.68
C LYS A 92 0.86 9.94 -22.94
N VAL A 93 -0.26 10.65 -22.98
CA VAL A 93 -1.15 10.68 -24.13
C VAL A 93 -1.33 12.16 -24.50
N GLY A 94 -0.74 12.57 -25.62
CA GLY A 94 -0.68 13.99 -25.95
C GLY A 94 0.17 14.71 -24.93
N GLN A 95 -0.39 15.71 -24.27
CA GLN A 95 0.31 16.45 -23.20
C GLN A 95 -0.15 16.05 -21.82
N THR A 96 -1.01 15.05 -21.73
CA THR A 96 -1.56 14.59 -20.46
C THR A 96 -0.87 13.32 -20.02
N ILE A 97 -0.50 13.27 -18.72
CA ILE A 97 0.12 12.08 -18.12
C ILE A 97 -0.93 11.38 -17.26
N PHE A 98 -1.15 10.12 -17.57
CA PHE A 98 -2.07 9.27 -16.82
C PHE A 98 -1.29 8.32 -15.94
N TYR A 99 -1.79 8.07 -14.74
CA TYR A 99 -1.19 7.16 -13.79
C TYR A 99 -2.10 5.96 -13.57
N SER A 100 -1.51 4.81 -13.36
CA SER A 100 -2.24 3.58 -13.10
C SER A 100 -1.41 2.67 -12.19
N LEU A 101 -2.06 1.70 -11.55
CA LEU A 101 -1.38 0.75 -10.70
C LEU A 101 -0.60 -0.25 -11.55
N LYS A 102 0.58 -0.65 -11.06
CA LYS A 102 1.33 -1.72 -11.68
C LYS A 102 0.74 -3.06 -11.27
N PRO A 103 0.45 -3.95 -12.23
CA PRO A 103 -0.20 -5.23 -11.90
C PRO A 103 0.59 -6.09 -10.92
N GLU A 104 1.92 -5.99 -10.92
CA GLU A 104 2.77 -6.83 -10.08
C GLU A 104 2.47 -6.68 -8.60
N HIS A 105 1.99 -5.51 -8.17
CA HIS A 105 1.76 -5.24 -6.74
C HIS A 105 0.30 -5.29 -6.36
N LEU A 106 -0.60 -5.47 -7.33
CA LEU A 106 -2.04 -5.47 -7.08
C LEU A 106 -2.48 -6.60 -6.15
N GLU A 107 -1.91 -7.78 -6.34
CA GLU A 107 -2.32 -8.94 -5.53
C GLU A 107 -2.09 -8.70 -4.04
N ALA A 108 -0.99 -8.04 -3.71
CA ALA A 108 -0.63 -7.80 -2.31
C ALA A 108 -1.57 -6.82 -1.62
N ILE A 109 -2.04 -5.80 -2.34
CA ILE A 109 -2.82 -4.72 -1.73
C ILE A 109 -4.32 -4.77 -2.09
N ARG A 110 -4.72 -5.61 -3.04
CA ARG A 110 -6.13 -5.72 -3.41
C ARG A 110 -7.05 -6.04 -2.24
N PRO A 111 -6.69 -6.94 -1.31
CA PRO A 111 -7.56 -7.17 -0.15
C PRO A 111 -7.81 -5.93 0.68
N LEU A 112 -6.86 -5.01 0.74
CA LEU A 112 -7.03 -3.75 1.46
C LEU A 112 -8.07 -2.87 0.78
N PHE A 113 -8.04 -2.80 -0.54
CA PHE A 113 -9.04 -2.04 -1.30
C PHE A 113 -10.42 -2.66 -1.16
N GLN A 114 -10.49 -3.99 -1.18
CA GLN A 114 -11.75 -4.70 -0.99
C GLN A 114 -12.32 -4.42 0.40
N TYR A 115 -11.48 -4.36 1.41
CA TYR A 115 -11.90 -4.01 2.75
C TYR A 115 -12.49 -2.60 2.79
N ILE A 116 -11.82 -1.63 2.16
CA ILE A 116 -12.31 -0.26 2.10
C ILE A 116 -13.67 -0.21 1.40
N SER A 117 -13.80 -0.88 0.27
CA SER A 117 -15.06 -0.89 -0.50
C SER A 117 -16.19 -1.53 0.29
N ALA A 118 -15.92 -2.62 0.99
CA ALA A 118 -16.93 -3.30 1.80
C ALA A 118 -17.44 -2.41 2.93
N LYS A 119 -16.53 -1.74 3.62
CA LYS A 119 -16.91 -0.82 4.70
C LYS A 119 -17.67 0.38 4.18
N THR A 120 -17.25 0.90 3.04
CA THR A 120 -17.91 2.05 2.41
C THR A 120 -19.33 1.68 1.98
N SER A 121 -19.54 0.51 1.39
CA SER A 121 -20.86 0.05 1.00
C SER A 121 -21.80 -0.08 2.18
N GLN A 122 -21.31 -0.65 3.30
CA GLN A 122 -22.11 -0.76 4.51
C GLN A 122 -22.53 0.61 5.02
N ARG A 123 -21.64 1.57 4.93
CA ARG A 123 -21.91 2.93 5.39
C ARG A 123 -22.96 3.61 4.53
N LEU A 124 -22.87 3.45 3.23
CA LEU A 124 -23.84 4.03 2.30
C LEU A 124 -25.22 3.41 2.48
N GLU A 125 -25.30 2.11 2.77
CA GLU A 125 -26.56 1.44 3.03
C GLU A 125 -27.25 2.00 4.28
N LYS A 126 -26.46 2.33 5.31
CA LYS A 126 -27.01 2.90 6.54
C LYS A 126 -27.52 4.32 6.36
N VAL A 127 -26.96 5.06 5.42
CA VAL A 127 -27.38 6.43 5.15
C VAL A 127 -28.69 6.45 4.37
N ASN A 128 -28.89 5.45 3.53
CA ASN A 128 -30.13 5.32 2.76
C ASN A 128 -31.21 4.65 3.58
#